data_a997159a9cf588819f3456484f9b738b
#
_entry.id   a997159a9cf588819f3456484f9b738b
#
_cell.length_a   1.000
_cell.length_b   1.000
_cell.length_c   1.000
_cell.angle_alpha   90.00
_cell.angle_beta   90.00
_cell.angle_gamma   90.00
#
_symmetry.space_group_name_H-M   'P 1'
#
loop_
_entity.id
_entity.type
_entity.pdbx_description
1 polymer ?
#
loop_
_entity_poly.entity_id
_entity_poly.type
_entity_poly.pdbx_seq_one_letter_code
_entity_poly.pdbx_strand_id
1 'polypeptide(L)'
;MGRGEGAGVYYLDDEPTAMSRQIATAANQIESGVSREQLLDILPAGGARNAVDCALWDLEAQHAERSVWNLIGVEEGPVDTAMTVGLEADPTAMAEKAAAASEFRIIKVKLDGDRPVERIRAIREARPDARLIVDVNQGWDFGQLQRFAPTLRDLGVVFIEQPLPRGQDAELAGYTSPLPLCADESCLDSHELAWVEGRYQMINIKLDKCGGLTSALALAAGARRRGLGLMVGNMLCTSLGIAPALIIGLLADFADLDGPLLLTHDHPQGMRYEGGRVFPSQRRFWGAG
;
A
#
# COMPACT_ATOMS: atom_id res chain seq x y z
N MET A 1 -17.72 -17.90 -9.77
CA MET A 1 -16.31 -17.76 -10.24
C MET A 1 -15.68 -16.62 -9.45
N GLY A 2 -14.58 -16.89 -8.75
CA GLY A 2 -13.84 -15.87 -8.00
C GLY A 2 -13.00 -14.99 -8.92
N ARG A 3 -12.79 -13.74 -8.54
CA ARG A 3 -12.01 -12.74 -9.27
C ARG A 3 -10.92 -12.17 -8.39
N GLY A 4 -9.77 -11.87 -8.97
CA GLY A 4 -8.66 -11.20 -8.31
C GLY A 4 -7.74 -10.55 -9.32
N GLU A 5 -7.02 -9.54 -8.90
CA GLU A 5 -6.06 -8.80 -9.72
C GLU A 5 -4.69 -8.80 -9.04
N GLY A 6 -3.65 -8.96 -9.82
CA GLY A 6 -2.27 -8.74 -9.44
C GLY A 6 -1.66 -7.72 -10.37
N ALA A 7 -1.18 -6.61 -9.83
CA ALA A 7 -0.48 -5.58 -10.60
C ALA A 7 1.02 -5.90 -10.76
N GLY A 8 1.53 -6.74 -9.85
CA GLY A 8 2.95 -7.08 -9.78
C GLY A 8 3.81 -5.97 -9.15
N VAL A 9 5.04 -6.31 -8.84
CA VAL A 9 6.00 -5.40 -8.21
C VAL A 9 7.20 -5.24 -9.13
N TYR A 10 7.24 -4.16 -9.88
CA TYR A 10 8.23 -3.92 -10.95
C TYR A 10 9.68 -4.01 -10.47
N TYR A 11 9.99 -3.59 -9.24
CA TYR A 11 11.35 -3.67 -8.67
C TYR A 11 11.71 -5.08 -8.14
N LEU A 12 10.81 -6.06 -8.28
CA LEU A 12 11.02 -7.48 -7.98
C LEU A 12 10.92 -8.36 -9.23
N ASP A 13 10.96 -7.78 -10.42
CA ASP A 13 10.78 -8.46 -11.71
C ASP A 13 9.44 -9.22 -11.83
N ASP A 14 8.44 -8.80 -11.07
CA ASP A 14 7.12 -9.42 -11.02
C ASP A 14 6.19 -8.81 -12.08
N GLU A 15 6.49 -9.12 -13.33
CA GLU A 15 5.77 -8.58 -14.49
C GLU A 15 4.57 -9.44 -14.90
N PRO A 16 3.58 -8.90 -15.65
CA PRO A 16 2.36 -9.61 -16.04
C PRO A 16 2.61 -10.95 -16.76
N THR A 17 3.65 -11.02 -17.61
CA THR A 17 4.02 -12.25 -18.31
C THR A 17 4.62 -13.32 -17.39
N ALA A 18 5.37 -12.89 -16.36
CA ALA A 18 5.92 -13.78 -15.35
C ALA A 18 4.81 -14.31 -14.43
N MET A 19 3.93 -13.43 -13.95
CA MET A 19 2.75 -13.78 -13.15
C MET A 19 1.84 -14.76 -13.87
N SER A 20 1.51 -14.50 -15.13
CA SER A 20 0.68 -15.40 -15.95
C SER A 20 1.31 -16.79 -16.10
N ARG A 21 2.63 -16.87 -16.25
CA ARG A 21 3.37 -18.13 -16.34
C ARG A 21 3.36 -18.89 -15.01
N GLN A 22 3.52 -18.20 -13.88
CA GLN A 22 3.44 -18.80 -12.55
C GLN A 22 2.07 -19.43 -12.31
N ILE A 23 0.98 -18.69 -12.61
CA ILE A 23 -0.39 -19.18 -12.48
C ILE A 23 -0.64 -20.38 -13.41
N ALA A 24 -0.21 -20.30 -14.70
CA ALA A 24 -0.36 -21.40 -15.63
C ALA A 24 0.37 -22.69 -15.20
N THR A 25 1.55 -22.55 -14.58
CA THR A 25 2.30 -23.70 -14.05
C THR A 25 1.58 -24.35 -12.87
N ALA A 26 0.90 -23.57 -12.05
CA ALA A 26 0.14 -24.03 -10.90
C ALA A 26 -1.34 -24.38 -11.20
N ALA A 27 -1.79 -24.21 -12.46
CA ALA A 27 -3.21 -24.29 -12.84
C ALA A 27 -3.88 -25.59 -12.37
N ASN A 28 -3.29 -26.76 -12.64
CA ASN A 28 -3.85 -28.05 -12.25
C ASN A 28 -4.04 -28.19 -10.72
N GLN A 29 -3.12 -27.62 -9.92
CA GLN A 29 -3.25 -27.62 -8.46
C GLN A 29 -4.36 -26.69 -8.03
N ILE A 30 -4.41 -25.46 -8.60
CA ILE A 30 -5.44 -24.47 -8.30
C ILE A 30 -6.83 -25.01 -8.65
N GLU A 31 -7.00 -25.60 -9.82
CA GLU A 31 -8.26 -26.17 -10.31
C GLU A 31 -8.70 -27.40 -9.53
N SER A 32 -7.80 -28.12 -8.87
CA SER A 32 -8.13 -29.23 -7.97
C SER A 32 -8.79 -28.80 -6.65
N GLY A 33 -8.88 -27.49 -6.38
CA GLY A 33 -9.57 -26.93 -5.22
C GLY A 33 -8.63 -26.68 -4.03
N VAL A 34 -7.53 -25.95 -4.24
CA VAL A 34 -6.62 -25.56 -3.15
C VAL A 34 -7.27 -24.58 -2.18
N SER A 35 -6.93 -24.68 -0.89
CA SER A 35 -7.25 -23.64 0.08
C SER A 35 -6.27 -22.47 -0.04
N ARG A 36 -6.65 -21.31 0.54
CA ARG A 36 -5.77 -20.12 0.58
C ARG A 36 -4.44 -20.41 1.31
N GLU A 37 -4.50 -21.23 2.37
CA GLU A 37 -3.33 -21.65 3.14
C GLU A 37 -2.40 -22.53 2.29
N GLN A 38 -2.95 -23.48 1.54
CA GLN A 38 -2.17 -24.34 0.63
C GLN A 38 -1.56 -23.54 -0.51
N LEU A 39 -2.21 -22.45 -0.95
CA LEU A 39 -1.70 -21.58 -2.00
C LEU A 39 -0.35 -20.94 -1.61
N LEU A 40 -0.10 -20.71 -0.32
CA LEU A 40 1.16 -20.14 0.17
C LEU A 40 2.37 -21.02 -0.16
N ASP A 41 2.18 -22.33 -0.25
CA ASP A 41 3.22 -23.31 -0.59
C ASP A 41 3.35 -23.54 -2.11
N ILE A 42 2.32 -23.15 -2.89
CA ILE A 42 2.25 -23.38 -4.34
C ILE A 42 2.81 -22.20 -5.15
N LEU A 43 2.47 -20.99 -4.74
CA LEU A 43 2.93 -19.77 -5.41
C LEU A 43 3.80 -18.94 -4.46
N PRO A 44 4.93 -18.38 -4.94
CA PRO A 44 5.73 -17.45 -4.15
C PRO A 44 4.92 -16.16 -3.87
N ALA A 45 5.36 -15.38 -2.87
CA ALA A 45 4.84 -14.03 -2.66
C ALA A 45 5.03 -13.20 -3.94
N GLY A 46 4.04 -12.37 -4.27
CA GLY A 46 4.03 -11.59 -5.50
C GLY A 46 2.62 -11.42 -6.06
N GLY A 47 2.52 -10.72 -7.19
CA GLY A 47 1.25 -10.40 -7.82
C GLY A 47 0.48 -11.62 -8.33
N ALA A 48 1.17 -12.68 -8.77
CA ALA A 48 0.52 -13.93 -9.19
C ALA A 48 -0.26 -14.56 -8.03
N ARG A 49 0.39 -14.71 -6.86
CA ARG A 49 -0.27 -15.24 -5.67
C ARG A 49 -1.35 -14.29 -5.17
N ASN A 50 -1.12 -12.96 -5.21
CA ASN A 50 -2.13 -11.96 -4.86
C ASN A 50 -3.40 -12.14 -5.68
N ALA A 51 -3.29 -12.25 -7.01
CA ALA A 51 -4.45 -12.43 -7.88
C ALA A 51 -5.24 -13.70 -7.52
N VAL A 52 -4.56 -14.83 -7.33
CA VAL A 52 -5.21 -16.11 -7.02
C VAL A 52 -5.80 -16.13 -5.61
N ASP A 53 -5.07 -15.64 -4.60
CA ASP A 53 -5.55 -15.54 -3.21
C ASP A 53 -6.82 -14.70 -3.12
N CYS A 54 -6.82 -13.53 -3.75
CA CYS A 54 -8.00 -12.66 -3.78
C CYS A 54 -9.17 -13.28 -4.56
N ALA A 55 -8.90 -14.06 -5.61
CA ALA A 55 -9.94 -14.81 -6.31
C ALA A 55 -10.53 -15.93 -5.44
N LEU A 56 -9.71 -16.59 -4.62
CA LEU A 56 -10.21 -17.61 -3.67
C LEU A 56 -11.07 -16.98 -2.55
N TRP A 57 -10.66 -15.82 -2.03
CA TRP A 57 -11.49 -15.07 -1.07
C TRP A 57 -12.86 -14.71 -1.66
N ASP A 58 -12.90 -14.20 -2.90
CA ASP A 58 -14.15 -13.88 -3.61
C ASP A 58 -15.01 -15.14 -3.83
N LEU A 59 -14.39 -16.26 -4.19
CA LEU A 59 -15.08 -17.54 -4.38
C LEU A 59 -15.66 -18.10 -3.08
N GLU A 60 -14.89 -18.06 -2.00
CA GLU A 60 -15.35 -18.50 -0.67
C GLU A 60 -16.52 -17.65 -0.16
N ALA A 61 -16.47 -16.33 -0.37
CA ALA A 61 -17.58 -15.43 -0.03
C ALA A 61 -18.87 -15.82 -0.76
N GLN A 62 -18.77 -16.10 -2.08
CA GLN A 62 -19.91 -16.56 -2.88
C GLN A 62 -20.47 -17.90 -2.40
N HIS A 63 -19.62 -18.88 -2.07
CA HIS A 63 -20.06 -20.18 -1.57
C HIS A 63 -20.67 -20.11 -0.17
N ALA A 64 -20.15 -19.23 0.67
CA ALA A 64 -20.65 -19.04 2.02
C ALA A 64 -21.90 -18.14 2.12
N GLU A 65 -22.28 -17.49 1.01
CA GLU A 65 -23.30 -16.43 0.95
C GLU A 65 -23.06 -15.34 2.02
N ARG A 66 -21.76 -15.02 2.22
CA ARG A 66 -21.30 -14.03 3.21
C ARG A 66 -20.18 -13.19 2.59
N SER A 67 -20.19 -11.90 2.87
CA SER A 67 -19.11 -11.04 2.40
C SER A 67 -17.75 -11.42 3.02
N VAL A 68 -16.66 -11.11 2.33
CA VAL A 68 -15.30 -11.29 2.86
C VAL A 68 -15.12 -10.51 4.17
N TRP A 69 -15.72 -9.34 4.30
CA TRP A 69 -15.76 -8.57 5.56
C TRP A 69 -16.31 -9.39 6.72
N ASN A 70 -17.45 -10.06 6.48
CA ASN A 70 -18.10 -10.92 7.48
C ASN A 70 -17.30 -12.20 7.77
N LEU A 71 -16.57 -12.74 6.78
CA LEU A 71 -15.70 -13.90 6.99
C LEU A 71 -14.50 -13.56 7.87
N ILE A 72 -13.95 -12.35 7.73
CA ILE A 72 -12.82 -11.86 8.50
C ILE A 72 -13.26 -11.29 9.86
N GLY A 73 -14.53 -10.87 10.00
CA GLY A 73 -15.05 -10.23 11.21
C GLY A 73 -14.70 -8.75 11.30
N VAL A 74 -14.58 -8.07 10.16
CA VAL A 74 -14.34 -6.63 10.06
C VAL A 74 -15.61 -5.94 9.57
N GLU A 75 -15.96 -4.82 10.16
CA GLU A 75 -17.10 -4.01 9.73
C GLU A 75 -16.78 -3.31 8.40
N GLU A 76 -17.65 -3.48 7.42
CA GLU A 76 -17.51 -2.83 6.13
C GLU A 76 -17.69 -1.32 6.24
N GLY A 77 -16.77 -0.56 5.66
CA GLY A 77 -16.82 0.90 5.73
C GLY A 77 -15.82 1.59 4.80
N PRO A 78 -15.96 2.90 4.64
CA PRO A 78 -15.04 3.70 3.87
C PRO A 78 -13.75 4.01 4.65
N VAL A 79 -12.67 4.24 3.91
CA VAL A 79 -11.34 4.58 4.45
C VAL A 79 -10.89 5.91 3.87
N ASP A 80 -10.32 6.79 4.70
CA ASP A 80 -9.64 8.00 4.23
C ASP A 80 -8.38 7.55 3.48
N THR A 81 -8.25 7.91 2.20
CA THR A 81 -7.07 7.58 1.38
C THR A 81 -6.21 8.80 1.12
N ALA A 82 -4.91 8.59 1.00
CA ALA A 82 -4.02 9.61 0.49
C ALA A 82 -4.28 9.86 -1.00
N MET A 83 -3.90 11.06 -1.46
CA MET A 83 -3.72 11.37 -2.87
C MET A 83 -2.25 11.62 -3.14
N THR A 84 -1.72 10.93 -4.12
CA THR A 84 -0.29 11.01 -4.46
C THR A 84 0.01 12.22 -5.33
N VAL A 85 0.92 13.05 -4.87
CA VAL A 85 1.56 14.11 -5.65
C VAL A 85 2.92 13.58 -6.14
N GLY A 86 2.99 13.29 -7.43
CA GLY A 86 4.20 12.83 -8.09
C GLY A 86 5.31 13.87 -8.07
N LEU A 87 6.55 13.40 -8.25
CA LEU A 87 7.73 14.25 -8.30
C LEU A 87 7.71 15.17 -9.52
N GLU A 88 7.91 16.46 -9.28
CA GLU A 88 8.10 17.48 -10.33
C GLU A 88 9.38 18.26 -10.09
N ALA A 89 9.94 18.78 -11.17
CA ALA A 89 11.15 19.62 -11.08
C ALA A 89 10.87 20.93 -10.34
N ASP A 90 9.67 21.51 -10.55
CA ASP A 90 9.28 22.78 -9.92
C ASP A 90 8.43 22.51 -8.66
N PRO A 91 8.85 23.01 -7.47
CA PRO A 91 8.03 22.96 -6.25
C PRO A 91 6.65 23.59 -6.42
N THR A 92 6.51 24.62 -7.25
CA THR A 92 5.21 25.30 -7.50
C THR A 92 4.23 24.34 -8.20
N ALA A 93 4.69 23.57 -9.17
CA ALA A 93 3.85 22.59 -9.86
C ALA A 93 3.35 21.49 -8.90
N MET A 94 4.16 21.07 -7.93
CA MET A 94 3.74 20.13 -6.89
C MET A 94 2.70 20.77 -5.95
N ALA A 95 2.88 22.03 -5.58
CA ALA A 95 1.92 22.78 -4.76
C ALA A 95 0.55 22.94 -5.45
N GLU A 96 0.55 23.22 -6.76
CA GLU A 96 -0.68 23.30 -7.57
C GLU A 96 -1.42 21.97 -7.61
N LYS A 97 -0.70 20.86 -7.81
CA LYS A 97 -1.30 19.50 -7.77
C LYS A 97 -1.89 19.19 -6.40
N ALA A 98 -1.18 19.54 -5.32
CA ALA A 98 -1.69 19.37 -3.96
C ALA A 98 -2.92 20.22 -3.69
N ALA A 99 -2.95 21.47 -4.17
CA ALA A 99 -4.11 22.36 -4.06
C ALA A 99 -5.32 21.82 -4.84
N ALA A 100 -5.11 21.27 -6.03
CA ALA A 100 -6.16 20.65 -6.83
C ALA A 100 -6.79 19.43 -6.13
N ALA A 101 -6.03 18.72 -5.31
CA ALA A 101 -6.49 17.58 -4.50
C ALA A 101 -7.15 18.04 -3.17
N SER A 102 -7.93 19.12 -3.19
CA SER A 102 -8.47 19.76 -1.99
C SER A 102 -9.44 18.90 -1.17
N GLU A 103 -10.09 17.93 -1.79
CA GLU A 103 -10.98 16.98 -1.10
C GLU A 103 -10.22 15.93 -0.25
N PHE A 104 -8.93 15.69 -0.53
CA PHE A 104 -8.12 14.73 0.22
C PHE A 104 -7.49 15.36 1.45
N ARG A 105 -7.71 14.74 2.61
CA ARG A 105 -7.12 15.16 3.89
C ARG A 105 -5.67 14.72 4.05
N ILE A 106 -5.27 13.71 3.28
CA ILE A 106 -3.93 13.13 3.30
C ILE A 106 -3.32 13.31 1.92
N ILE A 107 -2.15 13.90 1.86
CA ILE A 107 -1.37 14.06 0.62
C ILE A 107 -0.08 13.28 0.78
N LYS A 108 0.15 12.32 -0.10
CA LYS A 108 1.42 11.59 -0.21
C LYS A 108 2.30 12.28 -1.24
N VAL A 109 3.48 12.72 -0.83
CA VAL A 109 4.39 13.51 -1.66
C VAL A 109 5.60 12.66 -2.03
N LYS A 110 5.81 12.45 -3.33
CA LYS A 110 7.03 11.80 -3.83
C LYS A 110 8.19 12.78 -3.79
N LEU A 111 9.31 12.37 -3.20
CA LEU A 111 10.53 13.18 -3.08
C LEU A 111 11.77 12.40 -3.54
N ASP A 112 12.76 13.16 -3.96
CA ASP A 112 14.15 12.73 -4.17
C ASP A 112 15.11 13.58 -3.30
N GLY A 113 16.41 13.52 -3.59
CA GLY A 113 17.42 14.32 -2.91
C GLY A 113 17.50 15.80 -3.35
N ASP A 114 16.78 16.19 -4.42
CA ASP A 114 16.77 17.56 -4.91
C ASP A 114 15.67 18.39 -4.26
N ARG A 115 16.05 19.44 -3.56
CA ARG A 115 15.16 20.45 -2.93
C ARG A 115 13.94 19.90 -2.16
N PRO A 116 14.07 18.80 -1.36
CA PRO A 116 12.90 18.17 -0.72
C PRO A 116 12.19 19.12 0.25
N VAL A 117 12.95 19.94 0.97
CA VAL A 117 12.40 20.91 1.95
C VAL A 117 11.61 22.03 1.24
N GLU A 118 12.10 22.51 0.10
CA GLU A 118 11.41 23.56 -0.67
C GLU A 118 10.08 23.03 -1.24
N ARG A 119 10.09 21.81 -1.77
CA ARG A 119 8.87 21.15 -2.26
C ARG A 119 7.82 20.98 -1.18
N ILE A 120 8.20 20.49 0.00
CA ILE A 120 7.25 20.34 1.13
C ILE A 120 6.77 21.70 1.63
N ARG A 121 7.62 22.72 1.67
CA ARG A 121 7.20 24.06 2.07
C ARG A 121 6.15 24.63 1.12
N ALA A 122 6.37 24.56 -0.19
CA ALA A 122 5.40 25.02 -1.18
C ALA A 122 4.06 24.28 -1.07
N ILE A 123 4.09 22.96 -0.87
CA ILE A 123 2.88 22.15 -0.66
C ILE A 123 2.19 22.53 0.65
N ARG A 124 2.93 22.75 1.75
CA ARG A 124 2.37 23.15 3.05
C ARG A 124 1.70 24.52 2.99
N GLU A 125 2.28 25.46 2.25
CA GLU A 125 1.70 26.80 2.02
C GLU A 125 0.38 26.70 1.23
N ALA A 126 0.33 25.82 0.22
CA ALA A 126 -0.87 25.59 -0.58
C ALA A 126 -1.95 24.76 0.17
N ARG A 127 -1.53 23.86 1.06
CA ARG A 127 -2.40 22.94 1.84
C ARG A 127 -2.04 22.95 3.33
N PRO A 128 -2.34 24.05 4.03
CA PRO A 128 -2.07 24.17 5.47
C PRO A 128 -2.86 23.16 6.32
N ASP A 129 -3.97 22.66 5.79
CA ASP A 129 -4.90 21.72 6.41
C ASP A 129 -4.49 20.24 6.27
N ALA A 130 -3.71 19.89 5.24
CA ALA A 130 -3.48 18.51 4.88
C ALA A 130 -2.45 17.81 5.79
N ARG A 131 -2.66 16.52 6.04
CA ARG A 131 -1.66 15.63 6.62
C ARG A 131 -0.69 15.21 5.50
N LEU A 132 0.57 15.60 5.60
CA LEU A 132 1.58 15.31 4.59
C LEU A 132 2.35 14.04 4.95
N ILE A 133 2.39 13.10 4.02
CA ILE A 133 3.24 11.91 4.05
C ILE A 133 4.31 12.09 2.98
N VAL A 134 5.55 11.76 3.30
CA VAL A 134 6.66 11.81 2.35
C VAL A 134 7.07 10.40 1.96
N ASP A 135 7.15 10.12 0.66
CA ASP A 135 7.66 8.87 0.13
C ASP A 135 8.89 9.14 -0.73
N VAL A 136 10.00 8.59 -0.31
CA VAL A 136 11.30 8.81 -0.93
C VAL A 136 11.68 7.69 -1.90
N ASN A 137 10.97 6.57 -1.85
CA ASN A 137 11.23 5.39 -2.69
C ASN A 137 12.72 5.04 -2.77
N GLN A 138 13.37 4.90 -1.61
CA GLN A 138 14.78 4.51 -1.50
C GLN A 138 15.78 5.59 -1.99
N GLY A 139 15.33 6.82 -2.22
CA GLY A 139 16.11 7.86 -2.92
C GLY A 139 17.11 8.64 -2.06
N TRP A 140 17.20 8.40 -0.75
CA TRP A 140 18.13 9.09 0.14
C TRP A 140 19.20 8.17 0.70
N ASP A 141 20.32 8.77 1.10
CA ASP A 141 21.28 8.17 2.01
C ASP A 141 20.96 8.56 3.47
N PHE A 142 21.68 7.94 4.41
CA PHE A 142 21.47 8.21 5.84
C PHE A 142 21.78 9.65 6.24
N GLY A 143 22.81 10.28 5.62
CA GLY A 143 23.16 11.68 5.86
C GLY A 143 22.06 12.64 5.36
N GLN A 144 21.44 12.33 4.22
CA GLN A 144 20.29 13.09 3.71
C GLN A 144 19.08 12.97 4.62
N LEU A 145 18.77 11.76 5.12
CA LEU A 145 17.71 11.55 6.10
C LEU A 145 17.92 12.39 7.35
N GLN A 146 19.13 12.34 7.94
CA GLN A 146 19.48 13.13 9.11
C GLN A 146 19.35 14.65 8.87
N ARG A 147 19.73 15.11 7.69
CA ARG A 147 19.69 16.53 7.31
C ARG A 147 18.26 17.03 7.08
N PHE A 148 17.40 16.25 6.44
CA PHE A 148 16.09 16.73 6.01
C PHE A 148 14.99 16.49 7.05
N ALA A 149 15.01 15.36 7.77
CA ALA A 149 13.93 14.95 8.65
C ALA A 149 13.55 15.99 9.72
N PRO A 150 14.48 16.73 10.36
CA PRO A 150 14.11 17.76 11.34
C PRO A 150 13.25 18.87 10.74
N THR A 151 13.63 19.37 9.56
CA THR A 151 12.89 20.46 8.90
C THR A 151 11.54 19.96 8.36
N LEU A 152 11.47 18.72 7.87
CA LEU A 152 10.21 18.12 7.43
C LEU A 152 9.23 17.96 8.59
N ARG A 153 9.70 17.57 9.79
CA ARG A 153 8.89 17.57 11.01
C ARG A 153 8.33 18.96 11.30
N ASP A 154 9.17 20.00 11.23
CA ASP A 154 8.76 21.38 11.54
C ASP A 154 7.76 21.93 10.50
N LEU A 155 7.78 21.37 9.28
CA LEU A 155 6.76 21.61 8.24
C LEU A 155 5.50 20.74 8.40
N GLY A 156 5.41 19.93 9.46
CA GLY A 156 4.23 19.14 9.78
C GLY A 156 4.07 17.87 8.94
N VAL A 157 5.17 17.31 8.41
CA VAL A 157 5.15 15.96 7.83
C VAL A 157 4.85 14.95 8.93
N VAL A 158 4.04 13.95 8.65
CA VAL A 158 3.57 12.96 9.62
C VAL A 158 4.58 11.81 9.76
N PHE A 159 5.08 11.30 8.66
CA PHE A 159 6.12 10.27 8.60
C PHE A 159 6.84 10.27 7.24
N ILE A 160 7.97 9.55 7.19
CA ILE A 160 8.76 9.36 5.97
C ILE A 160 8.71 7.87 5.59
N GLU A 161 8.23 7.57 4.39
CA GLU A 161 8.20 6.24 3.81
C GLU A 161 9.49 5.95 3.04
N GLN A 162 10.08 4.81 3.28
CA GLN A 162 11.27 4.21 2.66
C GLN A 162 12.36 5.22 2.27
N PRO A 163 13.00 5.87 3.27
CA PRO A 163 14.03 6.86 2.96
C PRO A 163 15.30 6.25 2.33
N LEU A 164 15.73 5.07 2.81
CA LEU A 164 16.98 4.43 2.42
C LEU A 164 16.75 3.22 1.51
N PRO A 165 17.73 2.88 0.65
CA PRO A 165 17.66 1.67 -0.16
C PRO A 165 17.51 0.41 0.70
N ARG A 166 16.66 -0.53 0.24
CA ARG A 166 16.53 -1.85 0.84
C ARG A 166 17.89 -2.53 0.99
N GLY A 167 18.17 -3.04 2.17
CA GLY A 167 19.46 -3.66 2.50
C GLY A 167 20.58 -2.67 2.83
N GLN A 168 20.35 -1.36 2.72
CA GLN A 168 21.26 -0.29 3.16
C GLN A 168 20.69 0.51 4.34
N ASP A 169 19.66 0.01 4.97
CA ASP A 169 18.93 0.62 6.08
C ASP A 169 19.37 0.09 7.46
N ALA A 170 20.52 -0.60 7.53
CA ALA A 170 21.10 -1.06 8.79
C ALA A 170 21.45 0.09 9.75
N GLU A 171 21.82 1.26 9.21
CA GLU A 171 22.15 2.46 9.98
C GLU A 171 20.95 3.04 10.75
N LEU A 172 19.73 2.63 10.42
CA LEU A 172 18.53 3.00 11.18
C LEU A 172 18.47 2.30 12.54
N ALA A 173 19.22 1.22 12.76
CA ALA A 173 19.27 0.54 14.04
C ALA A 173 19.84 1.46 15.12
N GLY A 174 19.01 1.79 16.11
CA GLY A 174 19.39 2.72 17.20
C GLY A 174 19.33 4.20 16.83
N TYR A 175 18.97 4.54 15.59
CA TYR A 175 18.72 5.94 15.21
C TYR A 175 17.34 6.40 15.72
N THR A 176 17.34 7.53 16.45
CA THR A 176 16.10 8.19 16.86
C THR A 176 15.73 9.24 15.82
N SER A 177 14.90 8.85 14.87
CA SER A 177 14.40 9.78 13.87
C SER A 177 13.44 10.81 14.48
N PRO A 178 13.50 12.09 14.07
CA PRO A 178 12.54 13.11 14.52
C PRO A 178 11.11 12.88 13.96
N LEU A 179 10.96 12.04 12.94
CA LEU A 179 9.70 11.59 12.36
C LEU A 179 9.64 10.07 12.35
N PRO A 180 8.47 9.44 12.52
CA PRO A 180 8.33 8.02 12.26
C PRO A 180 8.82 7.64 10.86
N LEU A 181 9.46 6.49 10.74
CA LEU A 181 9.87 5.92 9.47
C LEU A 181 8.97 4.72 9.12
N CYS A 182 8.50 4.65 7.89
CA CYS A 182 7.66 3.58 7.37
C CYS A 182 8.46 2.73 6.37
N ALA A 183 8.55 1.43 6.60
CA ALA A 183 9.18 0.51 5.66
C ALA A 183 8.18 0.12 4.56
N ASP A 184 8.55 0.31 3.29
CA ASP A 184 7.84 -0.20 2.12
C ASP A 184 8.65 -1.32 1.46
N GLU A 185 9.70 -0.99 0.73
CA GLU A 185 10.56 -1.97 0.06
C GLU A 185 11.36 -2.82 1.06
N SER A 186 11.61 -2.33 2.25
CA SER A 186 12.30 -3.06 3.33
C SER A 186 11.39 -4.00 4.13
N CYS A 187 10.09 -4.09 3.79
CA CYS A 187 9.13 -5.03 4.37
C CYS A 187 8.20 -5.58 3.30
N LEU A 188 8.55 -6.71 2.71
CA LEU A 188 7.75 -7.36 1.69
C LEU A 188 6.70 -8.28 2.31
N ASP A 189 7.08 -9.02 3.35
CA ASP A 189 6.22 -9.99 4.02
C ASP A 189 6.54 -10.14 5.53
N SER A 190 5.91 -11.10 6.18
CA SER A 190 6.05 -11.34 7.62
C SER A 190 7.44 -11.84 8.07
N HIS A 191 8.25 -12.39 7.17
CA HIS A 191 9.61 -12.88 7.49
C HIS A 191 10.56 -11.71 7.80
N GLU A 192 10.24 -10.51 7.29
CA GLU A 192 11.07 -9.32 7.45
C GLU A 192 10.71 -8.47 8.67
N LEU A 193 9.64 -8.81 9.39
CA LEU A 193 9.22 -8.05 10.57
C LEU A 193 10.31 -7.94 11.65
N ALA A 194 11.12 -8.99 11.82
CA ALA A 194 12.23 -8.96 12.77
C ALA A 194 13.36 -8.00 12.34
N TRP A 195 13.54 -7.79 11.04
CA TRP A 195 14.48 -6.80 10.52
C TRP A 195 13.96 -5.38 10.68
N VAL A 196 12.67 -5.17 10.43
CA VAL A 196 12.01 -3.86 10.52
C VAL A 196 11.97 -3.36 11.97
N GLU A 197 11.74 -4.27 12.92
CA GLU A 197 11.69 -3.95 14.35
C GLU A 197 13.00 -3.28 14.81
N GLY A 198 12.89 -2.13 15.47
CA GLY A 198 14.04 -1.34 15.94
C GLY A 198 14.71 -0.46 14.87
N ARG A 199 14.20 -0.48 13.63
CA ARG A 199 14.63 0.41 12.53
C ARG A 199 13.53 1.32 12.05
N TYR A 200 12.35 0.78 11.89
CA TYR A 200 11.15 1.49 11.43
C TYR A 200 10.08 1.46 12.52
N GLN A 201 9.20 2.45 12.51
CA GLN A 201 8.05 2.54 13.43
C GLN A 201 6.76 2.08 12.78
N MET A 202 6.75 1.96 11.45
CA MET A 202 5.60 1.57 10.64
C MET A 202 6.02 0.68 9.47
N ILE A 203 5.05 -0.05 8.92
CA ILE A 203 5.21 -0.76 7.64
C ILE A 203 4.10 -0.36 6.67
N ASN A 204 4.41 -0.37 5.37
CA ASN A 204 3.43 -0.26 4.29
C ASN A 204 3.13 -1.65 3.73
N ILE A 205 1.90 -2.13 3.94
CA ILE A 205 1.41 -3.41 3.44
C ILE A 205 0.88 -3.20 2.02
N LYS A 206 1.44 -3.93 1.06
CA LYS A 206 0.90 -4.00 -0.32
C LYS A 206 0.63 -5.46 -0.64
N LEU A 207 -0.58 -5.76 -1.11
CA LEU A 207 -0.98 -7.14 -1.38
C LEU A 207 -0.09 -7.81 -2.42
N ASP A 208 0.33 -7.05 -3.43
CA ASP A 208 1.26 -7.56 -4.46
C ASP A 208 2.65 -7.91 -3.90
N LYS A 209 3.10 -7.25 -2.83
CA LYS A 209 4.37 -7.62 -2.17
C LYS A 209 4.22 -8.90 -1.37
N CYS A 210 3.25 -8.93 -0.46
CA CYS A 210 3.09 -10.06 0.46
C CYS A 210 2.33 -11.25 -0.16
N GLY A 211 1.79 -11.10 -1.36
CA GLY A 211 1.11 -12.16 -2.11
C GLY A 211 -0.30 -12.46 -1.66
N GLY A 212 -1.11 -11.41 -1.44
CA GLY A 212 -2.55 -11.50 -1.27
C GLY A 212 -3.07 -11.13 0.12
N LEU A 213 -4.39 -11.13 0.25
CA LEU A 213 -5.10 -10.73 1.46
C LEU A 213 -4.81 -11.65 2.65
N THR A 214 -4.69 -12.97 2.42
CA THR A 214 -4.34 -13.94 3.48
C THR A 214 -3.02 -13.59 4.15
N SER A 215 -1.97 -13.34 3.35
CA SER A 215 -0.66 -12.93 3.85
C SER A 215 -0.68 -11.53 4.46
N ALA A 216 -1.44 -10.59 3.89
CA ALA A 216 -1.57 -9.23 4.39
C ALA A 216 -2.19 -9.17 5.79
N LEU A 217 -3.23 -9.97 6.05
CA LEU A 217 -3.85 -10.11 7.37
C LEU A 217 -2.86 -10.66 8.41
N ALA A 218 -2.10 -11.69 8.04
CA ALA A 218 -1.06 -12.27 8.91
C ALA A 218 0.06 -11.26 9.20
N LEU A 219 0.51 -10.50 8.17
CA LEU A 219 1.51 -9.46 8.27
C LEU A 219 1.04 -8.32 9.18
N ALA A 220 -0.21 -7.84 9.00
CA ALA A 220 -0.81 -6.80 9.83
C ALA A 220 -0.86 -7.21 11.31
N ALA A 221 -1.35 -8.42 11.59
CA ALA A 221 -1.40 -8.95 12.94
C ALA A 221 0.02 -9.11 13.55
N GLY A 222 0.99 -9.56 12.75
CA GLY A 222 2.38 -9.71 13.16
C GLY A 222 3.05 -8.39 13.50
N ALA A 223 2.81 -7.35 12.71
CA ALA A 223 3.31 -6.00 12.91
C ALA A 223 2.70 -5.34 14.17
N ARG A 224 1.38 -5.45 14.35
CA ARG A 224 0.70 -4.94 15.54
C ARG A 224 1.21 -5.57 16.84
N ARG A 225 1.47 -6.89 16.85
CA ARG A 225 2.09 -7.56 18.02
C ARG A 225 3.48 -7.00 18.39
N ARG A 226 4.18 -6.40 17.44
CA ARG A 226 5.49 -5.73 17.61
C ARG A 226 5.39 -4.23 17.88
N GLY A 227 4.16 -3.71 18.02
CA GLY A 227 3.93 -2.27 18.24
C GLY A 227 4.17 -1.40 17.01
N LEU A 228 4.26 -1.98 15.81
CA LEU A 228 4.43 -1.23 14.57
C LEU A 228 3.10 -0.61 14.10
N GLY A 229 3.17 0.62 13.62
CA GLY A 229 2.10 1.27 12.88
C GLY A 229 1.91 0.62 11.51
N LEU A 230 0.70 0.76 10.96
CA LEU A 230 0.34 0.17 9.67
C LEU A 230 -0.08 1.25 8.68
N MET A 231 0.46 1.14 7.50
CA MET A 231 -0.05 1.74 6.29
C MET A 231 -0.45 0.63 5.33
N VAL A 232 -1.49 0.81 4.54
CA VAL A 232 -1.75 0.01 3.36
C VAL A 232 -1.52 0.86 2.13
N GLY A 233 -0.80 0.33 1.17
CA GLY A 233 -0.59 0.94 -0.14
C GLY A 233 -0.99 0.00 -1.28
N ASN A 234 -0.89 0.50 -2.49
CA ASN A 234 -1.12 -0.27 -3.69
C ASN A 234 0.01 -0.09 -4.72
N MET A 235 0.10 -1.00 -5.65
CA MET A 235 0.69 -0.78 -6.97
C MET A 235 -0.40 -0.17 -7.86
N LEU A 236 -0.03 0.36 -9.03
CA LEU A 236 -1.03 0.89 -9.98
C LEU A 236 -1.94 -0.25 -10.43
N CYS A 237 -3.18 -0.26 -9.96
CA CYS A 237 -4.16 -1.32 -10.18
C CYS A 237 -5.56 -0.75 -10.34
N THR A 238 -6.48 -1.59 -10.81
CA THR A 238 -7.90 -1.22 -10.89
C THR A 238 -8.60 -1.37 -9.54
N SER A 239 -9.86 -1.00 -9.49
CA SER A 239 -10.72 -1.23 -8.33
C SER A 239 -10.74 -2.69 -7.86
N LEU A 240 -10.45 -3.65 -8.75
CA LEU A 240 -10.42 -5.06 -8.38
C LEU A 240 -9.24 -5.38 -7.45
N GLY A 241 -8.08 -4.75 -7.67
CA GLY A 241 -6.93 -4.84 -6.77
C GLY A 241 -7.12 -4.03 -5.46
N ILE A 242 -7.89 -2.92 -5.52
CA ILE A 242 -8.17 -2.10 -4.34
C ILE A 242 -9.18 -2.74 -3.39
N ALA A 243 -10.18 -3.46 -3.91
CA ALA A 243 -11.25 -4.01 -3.07
C ALA A 243 -10.74 -4.88 -1.89
N PRO A 244 -9.81 -5.85 -2.09
CA PRO A 244 -9.22 -6.57 -0.96
C PRO A 244 -8.28 -5.70 -0.11
N ALA A 245 -7.57 -4.74 -0.70
CA ALA A 245 -6.68 -3.84 0.04
C ALA A 245 -7.46 -2.91 1.00
N LEU A 246 -8.69 -2.55 0.67
CA LEU A 246 -9.57 -1.75 1.53
C LEU A 246 -9.82 -2.43 2.89
N ILE A 247 -9.85 -3.76 2.94
CA ILE A 247 -9.99 -4.52 4.19
C ILE A 247 -8.79 -4.23 5.11
N ILE A 248 -7.58 -4.24 4.55
CA ILE A 248 -6.38 -3.88 5.31
C ILE A 248 -6.42 -2.39 5.69
N GLY A 249 -7.00 -1.54 4.83
CA GLY A 249 -7.19 -0.11 5.11
C GLY A 249 -8.00 0.17 6.36
N LEU A 250 -9.01 -0.66 6.66
CA LEU A 250 -9.80 -0.55 7.91
C LEU A 250 -9.01 -0.96 9.16
N LEU A 251 -7.93 -1.72 9.00
CA LEU A 251 -7.04 -2.15 10.08
C LEU A 251 -5.81 -1.25 10.23
N ALA A 252 -5.54 -0.40 9.23
CA ALA A 252 -4.37 0.45 9.14
C ALA A 252 -4.59 1.84 9.74
N ASP A 253 -3.48 2.52 10.08
CA ASP A 253 -3.49 3.91 10.56
C ASP A 253 -3.54 4.90 9.38
N PHE A 254 -3.06 4.46 8.20
CA PHE A 254 -3.04 5.22 6.96
C PHE A 254 -3.32 4.31 5.77
N ALA A 255 -3.98 4.88 4.76
CA ALA A 255 -4.20 4.21 3.48
C ALA A 255 -3.78 5.10 2.32
N ASP A 256 -3.17 4.47 1.32
CA ASP A 256 -2.76 5.02 0.03
C ASP A 256 -3.32 4.09 -1.05
N LEU A 257 -4.60 4.28 -1.35
CA LEU A 257 -5.41 3.42 -2.22
C LEU A 257 -5.95 4.22 -3.41
N ASP A 258 -5.15 5.11 -3.95
CA ASP A 258 -5.51 6.04 -5.02
C ASP A 258 -5.29 5.48 -6.44
N GLY A 259 -4.82 4.24 -6.57
CA GLY A 259 -4.48 3.62 -7.85
C GLY A 259 -5.51 3.82 -8.96
N PRO A 260 -6.81 3.52 -8.75
CA PRO A 260 -7.85 3.70 -9.77
C PRO A 260 -8.02 5.15 -10.24
N LEU A 261 -7.72 6.15 -9.41
CA LEU A 261 -7.81 7.57 -9.77
C LEU A 261 -6.72 8.00 -10.76
N LEU A 262 -5.66 7.20 -10.89
CA LEU A 262 -4.54 7.45 -11.79
C LEU A 262 -4.69 6.72 -13.14
N LEU A 263 -5.74 5.89 -13.29
CA LEU A 263 -6.01 5.13 -14.51
C LEU A 263 -6.90 5.93 -15.48
N THR A 264 -6.72 5.71 -16.77
CA THR A 264 -7.61 6.24 -17.81
C THR A 264 -8.99 5.57 -17.77
N HIS A 265 -9.05 4.29 -17.38
CA HIS A 265 -10.27 3.51 -17.28
C HIS A 265 -10.20 2.55 -16.10
N ASP A 266 -11.31 2.40 -15.40
CA ASP A 266 -11.51 1.45 -14.32
C ASP A 266 -12.79 0.63 -14.56
N HIS A 267 -13.07 -0.32 -13.69
CA HIS A 267 -14.30 -1.12 -13.77
C HIS A 267 -15.54 -0.26 -13.57
N PRO A 268 -16.61 -0.42 -14.39
CA PRO A 268 -17.84 0.39 -14.27
C PRO A 268 -18.55 0.27 -12.92
N GLN A 269 -18.31 -0.82 -12.17
CA GLN A 269 -18.86 -1.08 -10.83
C GLN A 269 -17.78 -1.04 -9.75
N GLY A 270 -16.64 -0.38 -10.05
CA GLY A 270 -15.49 -0.30 -9.17
C GLY A 270 -15.75 0.46 -7.87
N MET A 271 -14.67 0.76 -7.18
CA MET A 271 -14.68 1.50 -5.93
C MET A 271 -15.13 2.95 -6.18
N ARG A 272 -15.86 3.52 -5.23
CA ARG A 272 -16.27 4.92 -5.29
C ARG A 272 -15.34 5.77 -4.44
N TYR A 273 -14.87 6.87 -5.03
CA TYR A 273 -14.04 7.86 -4.36
C TYR A 273 -14.85 9.14 -4.18
N GLU A 274 -14.90 9.66 -2.97
CA GLU A 274 -15.64 10.88 -2.65
C GLU A 274 -15.11 11.50 -1.35
N GLY A 275 -14.82 12.81 -1.37
CA GLY A 275 -14.34 13.55 -0.21
C GLY A 275 -13.02 13.00 0.38
N GLY A 276 -12.10 12.53 -0.48
CA GLY A 276 -10.83 11.93 -0.07
C GLY A 276 -10.95 10.56 0.58
N ARG A 277 -12.09 9.88 0.39
CA ARG A 277 -12.36 8.54 0.93
C ARG A 277 -12.63 7.55 -0.19
N VAL A 278 -12.17 6.34 -0.01
CA VAL A 278 -12.53 5.19 -0.83
C VAL A 278 -13.62 4.40 -0.11
N PHE A 279 -14.71 4.12 -0.84
CA PHE A 279 -15.87 3.37 -0.35
C PHE A 279 -15.89 1.98 -0.95
N PRO A 280 -16.37 0.98 -0.21
CA PRO A 280 -16.63 -0.34 -0.77
C PRO A 280 -17.45 -0.24 -2.06
N SER A 281 -17.19 -1.13 -3.00
CA SER A 281 -17.92 -1.20 -4.25
C SER A 281 -19.38 -1.56 -4.01
N GLN A 282 -20.27 -0.99 -4.82
CA GLN A 282 -21.68 -1.36 -4.76
C GLN A 282 -21.89 -2.74 -5.38
N ARG A 283 -22.57 -3.61 -4.63
CA ARG A 283 -23.10 -4.95 -4.99
C ARG A 283 -22.29 -5.80 -5.98
N ARG A 284 -21.79 -6.95 -5.50
CA ARG A 284 -21.23 -8.08 -6.28
C ARG A 284 -20.01 -7.76 -7.14
N PHE A 285 -19.26 -6.73 -6.79
CA PHE A 285 -18.03 -6.44 -7.52
C PHE A 285 -16.91 -7.42 -7.13
N TRP A 286 -16.59 -7.50 -5.82
CA TRP A 286 -15.62 -8.42 -5.23
C TRP A 286 -15.98 -8.70 -3.77
N GLY A 287 -15.85 -9.97 -3.36
CA GLY A 287 -15.99 -10.34 -1.96
C GLY A 287 -17.42 -10.15 -1.37
N ALA A 288 -18.42 -9.97 -2.21
CA ALA A 288 -19.81 -9.90 -1.81
C ALA A 288 -20.43 -11.31 -1.90
N GLY A 289 -20.94 -11.81 -0.80
CA GLY A 289 -21.67 -13.08 -0.73
C GLY A 289 -23.01 -13.05 -1.46
#